data_7a61481997c84d11f4637a8d94df182e
#
_entry.id   7a61481997c84d11f4637a8d94df182e
#
_cell.length_a   1.000
_cell.length_b   1.000
_cell.length_c   1.000
_cell.angle_alpha   90.00
_cell.angle_beta   90.00
_cell.angle_gamma   90.00
#
_symmetry.space_group_name_H-M   'P 1'
#
loop_
_entity.id
_entity.type
_entity.pdbx_description
1 polymer ?
#
loop_
_entity_poly.entity_id
_entity_poly.type
_entity_poly.pdbx_seq_one_letter_code
_entity_poly.pdbx_strand_id
1 'polypeptide(L)'
;MRRRCSSPHRQVIEIGRRRLPADSRRKAIARFATGFAVLWLSLTWQISQPRAQIVSSPRELAIIRINVLDLLVHEQSLPLPVKQRRDALWEYYQEFGGELLWLGSRRPNELLARLQNAASDGLDPKDYPSKQLAGLAAAKSTDDKRSLALVELFFSAAFLEYASDIKVGRFLPRKIDPNFFIEGRTIDQTAALKSLAGVDSLDRFFSAWQPSNPRYAALRSALANYLALADKGGWGSVPLGEALKPGMKDPRVPAIRTRLKLSDGVGPSRVEPEIYDDALVDAVKRFQARQGLESDGVIGASTIVAMNVPLQERIQSIIMAMERLRWMPEDLGQQYVIVNIAGFDLRRINGGNVEE
;
A
#
# COMPACT_ATOMS: atom_id res chain seq x y z
N MET A 1 -25.21 17.94 50.64
CA MET A 1 -23.76 17.93 50.46
C MET A 1 -23.41 18.01 48.96
N ARG A 2 -23.07 19.22 48.48
CA ARG A 2 -22.71 19.47 47.07
C ARG A 2 -21.20 19.36 46.94
N ARG A 3 -20.70 18.49 46.07
CA ARG A 3 -19.29 18.49 45.65
C ARG A 3 -19.18 19.07 44.25
N ARG A 4 -18.39 20.14 44.14
CA ARG A 4 -18.03 20.84 42.90
C ARG A 4 -16.98 20.02 42.16
N CYS A 5 -17.17 19.81 40.83
CA CYS A 5 -16.13 19.39 39.92
C CYS A 5 -15.42 20.64 39.35
N SER A 6 -14.11 20.71 39.53
CA SER A 6 -13.23 21.72 39.00
C SER A 6 -12.68 21.27 37.62
N SER A 7 -12.80 22.15 36.62
CA SER A 7 -12.25 22.02 35.27
C SER A 7 -10.75 22.30 35.27
N PRO A 8 -9.94 21.62 34.44
CA PRO A 8 -8.56 22.03 34.20
C PRO A 8 -8.45 23.00 33.05
N HIS A 9 -7.59 23.99 33.22
CA HIS A 9 -7.22 25.07 32.32
C HIS A 9 -6.63 24.60 30.98
N ARG A 10 -7.13 25.20 29.88
CA ARG A 10 -6.47 25.26 28.58
C ARG A 10 -5.37 26.33 28.63
N GLN A 11 -4.12 25.92 28.44
CA GLN A 11 -3.06 26.86 28.08
C GLN A 11 -3.04 27.06 26.55
N VAL A 12 -3.29 28.28 26.13
CA VAL A 12 -3.13 28.75 24.77
C VAL A 12 -1.67 29.21 24.61
N ILE A 13 -0.92 28.59 23.73
CA ILE A 13 0.42 29.07 23.34
C ILE A 13 0.26 29.92 22.07
N GLU A 14 0.38 31.22 22.21
CA GLU A 14 0.50 32.18 21.13
C GLU A 14 1.93 32.10 20.55
N ILE A 15 2.06 31.73 19.27
CA ILE A 15 3.33 31.84 18.54
C ILE A 15 3.26 33.08 17.65
N GLY A 16 4.05 34.09 18.02
CA GLY A 16 4.15 35.38 17.37
C GLY A 16 4.64 35.30 15.93
N ARG A 17 3.89 35.96 15.05
CA ARG A 17 4.29 36.30 13.67
C ARG A 17 5.35 37.38 13.67
N ARG A 18 6.58 37.09 13.29
CA ARG A 18 7.56 38.10 12.87
C ARG A 18 7.45 38.31 11.36
N ARG A 19 7.05 39.53 10.98
CA ARG A 19 7.17 40.11 9.63
C ARG A 19 8.62 40.49 9.38
N LEU A 20 9.16 40.16 8.22
CA LEU A 20 10.37 40.76 7.66
C LEU A 20 10.00 41.79 6.59
N PRO A 21 10.74 42.90 6.48
CA PRO A 21 10.39 44.01 5.60
C PRO A 21 10.90 43.82 4.17
N ALA A 22 10.13 44.38 3.22
CA ALA A 22 10.51 44.58 1.84
C ALA A 22 11.38 45.82 1.71
N ASP A 23 12.45 45.73 0.95
CA ASP A 23 12.91 46.86 0.09
C ASP A 23 13.96 46.38 -0.93
N SER A 24 13.63 46.50 -2.14
CA SER A 24 14.09 47.31 -3.26
C SER A 24 15.58 47.22 -3.62
N ARG A 25 15.90 46.87 -4.87
CA ARG A 25 16.36 47.81 -5.90
C ARG A 25 16.71 47.10 -7.24
N ARG A 26 16.13 47.69 -8.26
CA ARG A 26 16.45 47.49 -9.70
C ARG A 26 17.77 48.18 -10.07
N LYS A 27 18.31 47.70 -11.19
CA LYS A 27 19.26 48.27 -12.17
C LYS A 27 20.56 47.42 -12.22
N ALA A 28 21.21 47.11 -13.33
CA ALA A 28 21.17 47.71 -14.68
C ALA A 28 21.77 46.72 -15.71
N ILE A 29 21.43 46.95 -16.95
CA ILE A 29 21.92 46.36 -18.19
C ILE A 29 23.35 46.79 -18.49
N ALA A 30 24.24 45.89 -18.96
CA ALA A 30 25.26 46.28 -19.96
C ALA A 30 25.80 45.02 -20.72
N ARG A 31 25.77 45.13 -22.02
CA ARG A 31 26.34 44.23 -23.04
C ARG A 31 27.86 44.17 -22.95
N PHE A 32 28.47 43.04 -23.15
CA PHE A 32 29.70 42.91 -23.95
C PHE A 32 29.81 41.50 -24.50
N ALA A 33 29.83 41.43 -25.82
CA ALA A 33 30.17 40.23 -26.59
C ALA A 33 31.69 40.22 -26.77
N THR A 34 32.36 39.15 -26.39
CA THR A 34 33.65 38.75 -26.96
C THR A 34 33.82 37.25 -26.76
N GLY A 35 34.09 36.56 -27.86
CA GLY A 35 34.24 35.12 -27.94
C GLY A 35 35.49 34.61 -27.22
N PHE A 36 35.28 33.49 -26.57
CA PHE A 36 36.36 32.57 -26.21
C PHE A 36 35.89 31.16 -26.45
N ALA A 37 36.56 30.50 -27.39
CA ALA A 37 36.46 29.10 -27.63
C ALA A 37 37.01 28.38 -26.40
N VAL A 38 36.13 27.79 -25.58
CA VAL A 38 36.52 26.94 -24.48
C VAL A 38 36.41 25.49 -24.96
N LEU A 39 37.56 24.85 -25.10
CA LEU A 39 37.73 23.42 -25.28
C LEU A 39 36.97 22.71 -24.14
N TRP A 40 35.89 22.02 -24.48
CA TRP A 40 35.23 21.06 -23.57
C TRP A 40 36.12 19.81 -23.47
N LEU A 41 37.03 19.81 -22.49
CA LEU A 41 37.54 18.56 -21.91
C LEU A 41 36.41 17.92 -21.12
N SER A 42 35.70 17.01 -21.76
CA SER A 42 34.77 16.08 -21.11
C SER A 42 35.57 15.17 -20.19
N LEU A 43 35.85 15.61 -18.96
CA LEU A 43 36.17 14.71 -17.85
C LEU A 43 34.87 13.99 -17.53
N THR A 44 34.66 12.84 -18.16
CA THR A 44 33.70 11.85 -17.67
C THR A 44 34.22 11.38 -16.32
N TRP A 45 33.71 11.99 -15.26
CA TRP A 45 33.73 11.36 -13.95
C TRP A 45 32.87 10.11 -14.06
N GLN A 46 33.49 9.02 -14.45
CA GLN A 46 32.98 7.69 -14.13
C GLN A 46 32.99 7.61 -12.59
N ILE A 47 31.85 7.97 -12.01
CA ILE A 47 31.52 7.54 -10.65
C ILE A 47 31.43 6.03 -10.78
N SER A 48 32.56 5.35 -10.55
CA SER A 48 32.56 3.92 -10.25
C SER A 48 31.71 3.76 -9.00
N GLN A 49 30.43 3.47 -9.19
CA GLN A 49 29.61 2.96 -8.10
C GLN A 49 30.36 1.75 -7.59
N PRO A 50 30.69 1.68 -6.29
CA PRO A 50 31.26 0.47 -5.76
C PRO A 50 30.24 -0.65 -6.01
N ARG A 51 30.49 -1.48 -7.00
CA ARG A 51 29.84 -2.78 -7.12
C ARG A 51 30.21 -3.49 -5.82
N ALA A 52 29.29 -3.50 -4.89
CA ALA A 52 29.40 -4.35 -3.71
C ALA A 52 29.42 -5.81 -4.22
N GLN A 53 30.62 -6.29 -4.52
CA GLN A 53 30.90 -7.73 -4.66
C GLN A 53 30.83 -8.30 -3.25
N ILE A 54 29.67 -8.81 -2.91
CA ILE A 54 29.45 -9.43 -1.64
C ILE A 54 29.45 -10.93 -1.88
N VAL A 55 30.36 -11.59 -1.18
CA VAL A 55 30.49 -13.03 -1.07
C VAL A 55 30.74 -13.71 -2.42
N SER A 56 31.99 -13.90 -2.73
CA SER A 56 32.43 -14.39 -4.05
C SER A 56 32.89 -15.83 -4.04
N SER A 57 33.09 -16.48 -2.89
CA SER A 57 33.58 -17.86 -2.88
C SER A 57 32.56 -18.85 -2.29
N PRO A 58 32.41 -20.05 -2.89
CA PRO A 58 31.61 -21.12 -2.33
C PRO A 58 31.93 -21.45 -0.88
N ARG A 59 33.21 -21.30 -0.47
CA ARG A 59 33.69 -21.53 0.90
C ARG A 59 33.10 -20.51 1.87
N GLU A 60 33.02 -19.24 1.50
CA GLU A 60 32.43 -18.20 2.36
C GLU A 60 30.93 -18.42 2.54
N LEU A 61 30.21 -18.77 1.48
CA LEU A 61 28.79 -19.10 1.56
C LEU A 61 28.54 -20.29 2.50
N ALA A 62 29.38 -21.32 2.42
CA ALA A 62 29.30 -22.46 3.33
C ALA A 62 29.50 -22.07 4.80
N ILE A 63 30.50 -21.20 5.10
CA ILE A 63 30.74 -20.69 6.46
C ILE A 63 29.52 -19.89 6.95
N ILE A 64 28.94 -19.02 6.12
CA ILE A 64 27.76 -18.25 6.51
C ILE A 64 26.60 -19.18 6.82
N ARG A 65 26.38 -20.21 6.01
CA ARG A 65 25.32 -21.19 6.23
C ARG A 65 25.50 -21.95 7.54
N ILE A 66 26.73 -22.34 7.89
CA ILE A 66 27.02 -22.94 9.19
C ILE A 66 26.63 -21.98 10.33
N ASN A 67 26.96 -20.69 10.21
CA ASN A 67 26.55 -19.69 11.19
C ASN A 67 25.01 -19.48 11.24
N VAL A 68 24.30 -19.59 10.11
CA VAL A 68 22.82 -19.57 10.09
C VAL A 68 22.27 -20.71 10.94
N LEU A 69 22.76 -21.92 10.74
CA LEU A 69 22.33 -23.10 11.51
C LEU A 69 22.71 -23.00 12.99
N ASP A 70 23.92 -22.53 13.29
CA ASP A 70 24.39 -22.31 14.70
C ASP A 70 23.47 -21.31 15.42
N LEU A 71 23.12 -20.18 14.76
CA LEU A 71 22.22 -19.19 15.32
C LEU A 71 20.81 -19.76 15.57
N LEU A 72 20.29 -20.58 14.67
CA LEU A 72 18.98 -21.22 14.83
C LEU A 72 18.96 -22.27 15.95
N VAL A 73 20.07 -22.92 16.25
CA VAL A 73 20.21 -23.82 17.41
C VAL A 73 20.18 -23.03 18.71
N HIS A 74 20.89 -21.89 18.78
CA HIS A 74 21.03 -21.08 19.98
C HIS A 74 19.91 -20.02 20.07
N GLU A 75 18.68 -20.48 20.22
CA GLU A 75 17.43 -19.69 20.16
C GLU A 75 17.42 -18.44 21.05
N GLN A 76 18.10 -18.48 22.23
CA GLN A 76 18.09 -17.36 23.18
C GLN A 76 18.74 -16.09 22.62
N SER A 77 19.63 -16.21 21.65
CA SER A 77 20.32 -15.09 21.01
C SER A 77 19.59 -14.53 19.79
N LEU A 78 18.48 -15.15 19.37
CA LEU A 78 17.73 -14.73 18.20
C LEU A 78 16.84 -13.52 18.49
N PRO A 79 16.79 -12.54 17.58
CA PRO A 79 15.78 -11.49 17.61
C PRO A 79 14.37 -12.05 17.47
N LEU A 80 13.39 -11.39 18.12
CA LEU A 80 12.03 -11.87 18.21
C LEU A 80 11.39 -12.25 16.85
N PRO A 81 11.52 -11.47 15.76
CA PRO A 81 10.92 -11.83 14.47
C PRO A 81 11.50 -13.14 13.90
N VAL A 82 12.80 -13.36 14.07
CA VAL A 82 13.48 -14.61 13.64
C VAL A 82 13.05 -15.78 14.52
N LYS A 83 13.02 -15.56 15.84
CA LYS A 83 12.60 -16.57 16.82
C LYS A 83 11.20 -17.10 16.55
N GLN A 84 10.27 -16.25 16.21
CA GLN A 84 8.87 -16.62 15.88
C GLN A 84 8.74 -17.52 14.65
N ARG A 85 9.76 -17.54 13.78
CA ARG A 85 9.77 -18.30 12.51
C ARG A 85 10.89 -19.35 12.47
N ARG A 86 11.46 -19.61 13.64
CA ARG A 86 12.64 -20.48 13.78
C ARG A 86 12.47 -21.84 13.13
N ASP A 87 11.33 -22.49 13.35
CA ASP A 87 11.13 -23.87 12.87
C ASP A 87 11.08 -23.93 11.34
N ALA A 88 10.41 -23.01 10.69
CA ALA A 88 10.37 -22.92 9.23
C ALA A 88 11.76 -22.56 8.64
N LEU A 89 12.48 -21.66 9.29
CA LEU A 89 13.85 -21.30 8.90
C LEU A 89 14.80 -22.48 9.08
N TRP A 90 14.68 -23.20 10.20
CA TRP A 90 15.46 -24.40 10.47
C TRP A 90 15.22 -25.47 9.42
N GLU A 91 13.94 -25.81 9.15
CA GLU A 91 13.56 -26.77 8.14
C GLU A 91 14.14 -26.41 6.76
N TYR A 92 14.02 -25.14 6.35
CA TYR A 92 14.55 -24.69 5.06
C TYR A 92 16.07 -24.82 4.97
N TYR A 93 16.82 -24.28 5.94
CA TYR A 93 18.28 -24.20 5.87
C TYR A 93 18.96 -25.54 6.19
N GLN A 94 18.36 -26.39 7.02
CA GLN A 94 18.93 -27.69 7.39
C GLN A 94 18.51 -28.80 6.44
N GLU A 95 17.20 -29.08 6.40
CA GLU A 95 16.66 -30.30 5.75
C GLU A 95 16.75 -30.24 4.23
N PHE A 96 16.50 -29.09 3.66
CA PHE A 96 16.53 -28.91 2.20
C PHE A 96 17.86 -28.41 1.67
N GLY A 97 18.89 -28.35 2.50
CA GLY A 97 20.17 -27.82 2.08
C GLY A 97 20.10 -26.37 1.60
N GLY A 98 19.16 -25.59 2.15
CA GLY A 98 18.73 -24.29 1.67
C GLY A 98 19.83 -23.35 1.23
N GLU A 99 19.70 -22.82 0.03
CA GLU A 99 20.59 -21.77 -0.47
C GLU A 99 20.37 -20.48 0.30
N LEU A 100 21.42 -19.66 0.44
CA LEU A 100 21.27 -18.32 0.97
C LEU A 100 20.42 -17.49 0.00
N LEU A 101 19.31 -16.96 0.49
CA LEU A 101 18.28 -16.30 -0.36
C LEU A 101 18.61 -14.84 -0.63
N TRP A 102 19.30 -14.18 0.29
CA TRP A 102 19.44 -12.73 0.32
C TRP A 102 20.84 -12.24 -0.01
N LEU A 103 21.86 -12.96 0.48
CA LEU A 103 23.26 -12.58 0.28
C LEU A 103 23.68 -12.79 -1.18
N GLY A 104 24.36 -11.79 -1.77
CA GLY A 104 24.81 -11.86 -3.15
C GLY A 104 23.72 -11.67 -4.22
N SER A 105 22.49 -11.38 -3.83
CA SER A 105 21.34 -11.19 -4.72
C SER A 105 20.77 -9.76 -4.68
N ARG A 106 19.85 -9.45 -5.58
CA ARG A 106 19.09 -8.18 -5.59
C ARG A 106 17.89 -8.19 -4.64
N ARG A 107 17.50 -9.36 -4.15
CA ARG A 107 16.29 -9.58 -3.34
C ARG A 107 16.20 -8.69 -2.09
N PRO A 108 17.30 -8.38 -1.34
CA PRO A 108 17.21 -7.47 -0.21
C PRO A 108 16.65 -6.09 -0.57
N ASN A 109 17.11 -5.51 -1.68
CA ASN A 109 16.64 -4.20 -2.13
C ASN A 109 15.20 -4.27 -2.66
N GLU A 110 14.84 -5.36 -3.35
CA GLU A 110 13.48 -5.62 -3.83
C GLU A 110 12.52 -5.75 -2.63
N LEU A 111 12.90 -6.50 -1.58
CA LEU A 111 12.07 -6.62 -0.38
C LEU A 111 11.92 -5.29 0.34
N LEU A 112 13.00 -4.55 0.53
CA LEU A 112 12.95 -3.22 1.15
C LEU A 112 12.00 -2.29 0.41
N ALA A 113 12.11 -2.21 -0.91
CA ALA A 113 11.22 -1.40 -1.74
C ALA A 113 9.76 -1.85 -1.60
N ARG A 114 9.52 -3.16 -1.53
CA ARG A 114 8.18 -3.74 -1.36
C ARG A 114 7.59 -3.39 -0.01
N LEU A 115 8.34 -3.56 1.09
CA LEU A 115 7.89 -3.23 2.44
C LEU A 115 7.62 -1.73 2.61
N GLN A 116 8.45 -0.87 2.02
CA GLN A 116 8.23 0.58 2.01
C GLN A 116 6.96 0.97 1.24
N ASN A 117 6.61 0.21 0.22
CA ASN A 117 5.40 0.42 -0.58
C ASN A 117 4.24 -0.53 -0.21
N ALA A 118 4.23 -1.08 1.00
CA ALA A 118 3.21 -2.02 1.47
C ALA A 118 1.79 -1.45 1.40
N ALA A 119 1.65 -0.13 1.45
CA ALA A 119 0.37 0.55 1.29
C ALA A 119 -0.32 0.20 -0.05
N SER A 120 0.43 -0.09 -1.11
CA SER A 120 -0.12 -0.52 -2.41
C SER A 120 -0.82 -1.88 -2.35
N ASP A 121 -0.50 -2.67 -1.35
CA ASP A 121 -1.15 -3.95 -1.03
C ASP A 121 -2.16 -3.83 0.12
N GLY A 122 -2.48 -2.60 0.56
CA GLY A 122 -3.40 -2.34 1.67
C GLY A 122 -2.82 -2.73 3.04
N LEU A 123 -1.50 -2.69 3.19
CA LEU A 123 -0.77 -2.99 4.42
C LEU A 123 -0.07 -1.71 4.91
N ASP A 124 0.12 -1.56 6.24
CA ASP A 124 0.83 -0.39 6.76
C ASP A 124 2.35 -0.61 6.69
N PRO A 125 3.11 0.23 5.95
CA PRO A 125 4.57 0.12 5.88
C PRO A 125 5.27 0.21 7.25
N LYS A 126 4.63 0.82 8.25
CA LYS A 126 5.17 0.97 9.61
C LYS A 126 5.22 -0.34 10.40
N ASP A 127 4.43 -1.32 9.98
CA ASP A 127 4.37 -2.63 10.63
C ASP A 127 5.58 -3.50 10.28
N TYR A 128 6.38 -3.10 9.30
CA TYR A 128 7.55 -3.84 8.84
C TYR A 128 8.86 -3.15 9.21
N PRO A 129 9.91 -3.92 9.57
CA PRO A 129 11.17 -3.38 10.08
C PRO A 129 12.08 -2.82 8.96
N SER A 130 11.52 -2.05 8.01
CA SER A 130 12.24 -1.60 6.81
C SER A 130 13.49 -0.79 7.12
N LYS A 131 13.46 0.06 8.17
CA LYS A 131 14.63 0.86 8.58
C LYS A 131 15.76 -0.02 9.14
N GLN A 132 15.40 -1.02 9.96
CA GLN A 132 16.36 -1.97 10.53
C GLN A 132 16.98 -2.83 9.43
N LEU A 133 16.17 -3.34 8.50
CA LEU A 133 16.65 -4.11 7.35
C LEU A 133 17.55 -3.27 6.44
N ALA A 134 17.22 -2.00 6.21
CA ALA A 134 18.07 -1.09 5.43
C ALA A 134 19.44 -0.88 6.10
N GLY A 135 19.46 -0.71 7.42
CA GLY A 135 20.70 -0.62 8.19
C GLY A 135 21.54 -1.89 8.08
N LEU A 136 20.92 -3.06 8.21
CA LEU A 136 21.59 -4.36 8.03
C LEU A 136 22.08 -4.55 6.59
N ALA A 137 21.30 -4.14 5.60
CA ALA A 137 21.73 -4.20 4.20
C ALA A 137 22.92 -3.28 3.90
N ALA A 138 22.99 -2.11 4.53
CA ALA A 138 24.12 -1.18 4.39
C ALA A 138 25.38 -1.69 5.10
N ALA A 139 25.24 -2.41 6.21
CA ALA A 139 26.35 -3.01 6.98
C ALA A 139 26.99 -4.24 6.30
N LYS A 140 26.58 -4.58 5.09
CA LYS A 140 27.04 -5.74 4.30
C LYS A 140 28.55 -5.81 4.02
N SER A 141 29.31 -4.78 4.29
CA SER A 141 30.78 -4.79 4.09
C SER A 141 31.55 -5.40 5.28
N THR A 142 30.86 -6.09 6.18
CA THR A 142 31.52 -6.75 7.30
C THR A 142 32.13 -8.10 6.89
N ASP A 143 33.36 -8.34 7.28
CA ASP A 143 34.00 -9.67 7.18
C ASP A 143 33.44 -10.68 8.19
N ASP A 144 32.61 -10.23 9.11
CA ASP A 144 31.98 -11.07 10.12
C ASP A 144 30.86 -11.93 9.53
N LYS A 145 31.16 -13.21 9.35
CA LYS A 145 30.25 -14.19 8.77
C LYS A 145 29.02 -14.47 9.66
N ARG A 146 29.13 -14.23 10.98
CA ARG A 146 27.99 -14.35 11.91
C ARG A 146 26.98 -13.19 11.72
N SER A 147 27.48 -11.97 11.54
CA SER A 147 26.64 -10.82 11.20
C SER A 147 25.94 -11.01 9.86
N LEU A 148 26.60 -11.57 8.85
CA LEU A 148 25.98 -11.91 7.57
C LEU A 148 24.88 -12.98 7.71
N ALA A 149 25.08 -13.97 8.56
CA ALA A 149 24.06 -14.97 8.87
C ALA A 149 22.83 -14.37 9.56
N LEU A 150 23.01 -13.39 10.45
CA LEU A 150 21.90 -12.65 11.03
C LEU A 150 21.13 -11.83 9.97
N VAL A 151 21.82 -11.18 9.02
CA VAL A 151 21.18 -10.48 7.90
C VAL A 151 20.30 -11.44 7.11
N GLU A 152 20.81 -12.61 6.75
CA GLU A 152 20.08 -13.66 6.03
C GLU A 152 18.78 -14.04 6.76
N LEU A 153 18.88 -14.29 8.07
CA LEU A 153 17.73 -14.67 8.91
C LEU A 153 16.70 -13.54 9.07
N PHE A 154 17.16 -12.29 9.22
CA PHE A 154 16.26 -11.15 9.37
C PHE A 154 15.45 -10.89 8.10
N PHE A 155 16.10 -10.93 6.94
CA PHE A 155 15.40 -10.79 5.66
C PHE A 155 14.43 -11.93 5.42
N SER A 156 14.81 -13.17 5.76
CA SER A 156 13.92 -14.33 5.67
C SER A 156 12.69 -14.18 6.57
N ALA A 157 12.88 -13.72 7.81
CA ALA A 157 11.77 -13.50 8.74
C ALA A 157 10.83 -12.40 8.27
N ALA A 158 11.35 -11.27 7.79
CA ALA A 158 10.55 -10.17 7.26
C ALA A 158 9.80 -10.56 5.97
N PHE A 159 10.44 -11.34 5.11
CA PHE A 159 9.79 -11.91 3.93
C PHE A 159 8.62 -12.81 4.31
N LEU A 160 8.80 -13.72 5.25
CA LEU A 160 7.74 -14.63 5.70
C LEU A 160 6.58 -13.88 6.34
N GLU A 161 6.85 -12.81 7.08
CA GLU A 161 5.81 -11.95 7.64
C GLU A 161 4.97 -11.32 6.56
N TYR A 162 5.62 -10.64 5.62
CA TYR A 162 4.93 -9.97 4.52
C TYR A 162 4.20 -10.96 3.59
N ALA A 163 4.81 -12.12 3.30
CA ALA A 163 4.20 -13.17 2.49
C ALA A 163 2.93 -13.73 3.16
N SER A 164 2.96 -13.93 4.48
CA SER A 164 1.78 -14.31 5.25
C SER A 164 0.68 -13.27 5.14
N ASP A 165 1.01 -11.99 5.39
CA ASP A 165 0.05 -10.91 5.36
C ASP A 165 -0.64 -10.75 3.98
N ILE A 166 0.12 -10.94 2.90
CA ILE A 166 -0.41 -10.92 1.54
C ILE A 166 -1.32 -12.11 1.25
N LYS A 167 -0.94 -13.32 1.72
CA LYS A 167 -1.62 -14.56 1.33
C LYS A 167 -2.88 -14.83 2.12
N VAL A 168 -2.82 -14.62 3.44
CA VAL A 168 -3.87 -15.06 4.37
C VAL A 168 -4.43 -13.93 5.24
N GLY A 169 -3.87 -12.72 5.12
CA GLY A 169 -4.27 -11.56 5.90
C GLY A 169 -3.57 -11.48 7.25
N ARG A 170 -3.73 -10.32 7.89
CA ARG A 170 -3.08 -9.97 9.16
C ARG A 170 -3.87 -10.37 10.39
N PHE A 171 -5.19 -10.42 10.24
CA PHE A 171 -6.09 -10.59 11.35
C PHE A 171 -6.82 -11.92 11.29
N LEU A 172 -6.99 -12.54 12.45
CA LEU A 172 -7.86 -13.70 12.58
C LEU A 172 -9.33 -13.21 12.50
N PRO A 173 -10.15 -13.70 11.56
CA PRO A 173 -11.51 -13.22 11.35
C PRO A 173 -12.34 -13.15 12.63
N ARG A 174 -12.33 -14.21 13.45
CA ARG A 174 -13.06 -14.29 14.73
C ARG A 174 -12.61 -13.31 15.81
N LYS A 175 -11.37 -12.77 15.72
CA LYS A 175 -10.90 -11.72 16.63
C LYS A 175 -11.40 -10.33 16.24
N ILE A 176 -11.77 -10.16 14.95
CA ILE A 176 -12.36 -8.92 14.45
C ILE A 176 -13.86 -8.89 14.76
N ASP A 177 -14.55 -9.99 14.44
CA ASP A 177 -15.97 -10.18 14.72
C ASP A 177 -16.21 -11.65 15.10
N PRO A 178 -16.71 -11.93 16.33
CA PRO A 178 -17.01 -13.30 16.78
C PRO A 178 -18.02 -14.03 15.88
N ASN A 179 -18.84 -13.32 15.11
CA ASN A 179 -19.81 -13.89 14.18
C ASN A 179 -19.18 -14.26 12.82
N PHE A 180 -17.91 -13.97 12.60
CA PHE A 180 -17.20 -14.49 11.44
C PHE A 180 -16.82 -15.97 11.69
N PHE A 181 -17.54 -16.88 11.03
CA PHE A 181 -17.31 -18.33 11.10
C PHE A 181 -16.23 -18.80 10.11
N ILE A 182 -15.43 -17.90 9.58
CA ILE A 182 -14.27 -18.21 8.74
C ILE A 182 -13.09 -18.51 9.67
N GLU A 183 -12.52 -19.72 9.52
CA GLU A 183 -11.29 -20.06 10.23
C GLU A 183 -10.11 -19.29 9.66
N GLY A 184 -9.22 -18.85 10.56
CA GLY A 184 -7.97 -18.22 10.13
C GLY A 184 -7.11 -19.21 9.34
N ARG A 185 -6.50 -18.73 8.26
CA ARG A 185 -5.59 -19.50 7.42
C ARG A 185 -4.15 -19.25 7.86
N THR A 186 -3.30 -20.20 7.58
CA THR A 186 -1.83 -20.08 7.74
C THR A 186 -1.16 -20.41 6.42
N ILE A 187 0.06 -19.94 6.24
CA ILE A 187 0.90 -20.38 5.11
C ILE A 187 1.86 -21.47 5.58
N ASP A 188 2.22 -22.34 4.66
CA ASP A 188 3.42 -23.16 4.82
C ASP A 188 4.63 -22.26 4.58
N GLN A 189 5.29 -21.85 5.67
CA GLN A 189 6.41 -20.91 5.65
C GLN A 189 7.64 -21.52 4.98
N THR A 190 7.88 -22.81 5.15
CA THR A 190 8.98 -23.53 4.49
C THR A 190 8.75 -23.62 2.99
N ALA A 191 7.54 -23.93 2.56
CA ALA A 191 7.19 -23.91 1.15
C ALA A 191 7.31 -22.52 0.53
N ALA A 192 7.02 -21.45 1.29
CA ALA A 192 7.23 -20.07 0.85
C ALA A 192 8.70 -19.77 0.56
N LEU A 193 9.63 -20.17 1.45
CA LEU A 193 11.06 -20.01 1.25
C LEU A 193 11.57 -20.82 0.05
N LYS A 194 11.10 -22.07 -0.11
CA LYS A 194 11.42 -22.91 -1.28
C LYS A 194 10.93 -22.26 -2.59
N SER A 195 9.71 -21.73 -2.59
CA SER A 195 9.13 -21.05 -3.75
C SER A 195 9.93 -19.80 -4.09
N LEU A 196 10.40 -19.05 -3.08
CA LEU A 196 11.27 -17.90 -3.29
C LEU A 196 12.62 -18.30 -3.91
N ALA A 197 13.22 -19.41 -3.47
CA ALA A 197 14.46 -19.90 -4.05
C ALA A 197 14.34 -20.16 -5.56
N GLY A 198 13.19 -20.65 -6.01
CA GLY A 198 12.91 -20.99 -7.40
C GLY A 198 12.53 -19.83 -8.33
N VAL A 199 12.49 -18.57 -7.85
CA VAL A 199 12.12 -17.41 -8.68
C VAL A 199 13.19 -16.34 -8.71
N ASP A 200 13.31 -15.64 -9.85
CA ASP A 200 14.35 -14.63 -10.07
C ASP A 200 14.01 -13.26 -9.43
N SER A 201 12.74 -13.00 -9.12
CA SER A 201 12.29 -11.72 -8.55
C SER A 201 11.17 -11.88 -7.53
N LEU A 202 11.18 -11.00 -6.53
CA LEU A 202 10.13 -10.93 -5.53
C LEU A 202 8.78 -10.49 -6.11
N ASP A 203 8.77 -9.65 -7.13
CA ASP A 203 7.52 -9.23 -7.77
C ASP A 203 6.79 -10.42 -8.41
N ARG A 204 7.52 -11.33 -9.06
CA ARG A 204 6.95 -12.57 -9.61
C ARG A 204 6.42 -13.45 -8.50
N PHE A 205 7.18 -13.61 -7.40
CA PHE A 205 6.73 -14.35 -6.24
C PHE A 205 5.42 -13.80 -5.69
N PHE A 206 5.39 -12.52 -5.33
CA PHE A 206 4.22 -11.91 -4.71
C PHE A 206 3.01 -11.85 -5.65
N SER A 207 3.22 -11.70 -6.96
CA SER A 207 2.12 -11.78 -7.94
C SER A 207 1.43 -13.14 -7.94
N ALA A 208 2.19 -14.22 -7.78
CA ALA A 208 1.65 -15.59 -7.68
C ALA A 208 1.04 -15.87 -6.29
N TRP A 209 1.47 -15.16 -5.25
CA TRP A 209 1.03 -15.38 -3.87
C TRP A 209 -0.18 -14.53 -3.45
N GLN A 210 -0.56 -13.53 -4.23
CA GLN A 210 -1.79 -12.77 -3.97
C GLN A 210 -3.04 -13.66 -4.14
N PRO A 211 -4.16 -13.32 -3.47
CA PRO A 211 -5.43 -13.99 -3.71
C PRO A 211 -5.79 -13.99 -5.19
N SER A 212 -6.18 -15.16 -5.72
CA SER A 212 -6.55 -15.36 -7.13
C SER A 212 -7.90 -14.72 -7.50
N ASN A 213 -8.69 -14.29 -6.52
CA ASN A 213 -9.99 -13.68 -6.74
C ASN A 213 -9.86 -12.39 -7.60
N PRO A 214 -10.56 -12.28 -8.76
CA PRO A 214 -10.48 -11.10 -9.64
C PRO A 214 -10.85 -9.78 -8.93
N ARG A 215 -11.71 -9.83 -7.91
CA ARG A 215 -12.07 -8.66 -7.10
C ARG A 215 -10.89 -8.11 -6.31
N TYR A 216 -9.96 -8.98 -5.90
CA TYR A 216 -8.75 -8.54 -5.20
C TYR A 216 -7.88 -7.63 -6.09
N ALA A 217 -7.64 -8.05 -7.33
CA ALA A 217 -6.88 -7.25 -8.30
C ALA A 217 -7.57 -5.92 -8.61
N ALA A 218 -8.92 -5.94 -8.76
CA ALA A 218 -9.70 -4.72 -8.98
C ALA A 218 -9.62 -3.76 -7.78
N LEU A 219 -9.72 -4.27 -6.54
CA LEU A 219 -9.57 -3.46 -5.32
C LEU A 219 -8.16 -2.89 -5.18
N ARG A 220 -7.14 -3.66 -5.52
CA ARG A 220 -5.75 -3.19 -5.50
C ARG A 220 -5.53 -2.05 -6.50
N SER A 221 -6.08 -2.16 -7.70
CA SER A 221 -6.04 -1.09 -8.69
C SER A 221 -6.81 0.15 -8.24
N ALA A 222 -7.98 -0.03 -7.63
CA ALA A 222 -8.74 1.07 -7.05
C ALA A 222 -7.95 1.74 -5.90
N LEU A 223 -7.33 0.96 -5.01
CA LEU A 223 -6.51 1.47 -3.92
C LEU A 223 -5.37 2.36 -4.44
N ALA A 224 -4.65 1.91 -5.47
CA ALA A 224 -3.57 2.69 -6.07
C ALA A 224 -4.08 4.05 -6.60
N ASN A 225 -5.25 4.08 -7.27
CA ASN A 225 -5.85 5.32 -7.74
C ASN A 225 -6.26 6.25 -6.59
N TYR A 226 -6.82 5.70 -5.50
CA TYR A 226 -7.24 6.49 -4.35
C TYR A 226 -6.04 7.01 -3.54
N LEU A 227 -4.96 6.23 -3.41
CA LEU A 227 -3.70 6.69 -2.80
C LEU A 227 -3.08 7.84 -3.61
N ALA A 228 -2.97 7.69 -4.93
CA ALA A 228 -2.48 8.75 -5.81
C ALA A 228 -3.35 10.03 -5.76
N LEU A 229 -4.64 9.87 -5.50
CA LEU A 229 -5.54 11.00 -5.29
C LEU A 229 -5.31 11.65 -3.91
N ALA A 230 -5.03 10.87 -2.87
CA ALA A 230 -4.69 11.36 -1.54
C ALA A 230 -3.41 12.20 -1.56
N ASP A 231 -2.39 11.77 -2.29
CA ASP A 231 -1.13 12.51 -2.47
C ASP A 231 -1.33 13.87 -3.15
N LYS A 232 -2.40 14.01 -3.95
CA LYS A 232 -2.81 15.28 -4.59
C LYS A 232 -3.74 16.14 -3.72
N GLY A 233 -3.96 15.76 -2.46
CA GLY A 233 -4.82 16.49 -1.53
C GLY A 233 -6.29 16.01 -1.49
N GLY A 234 -6.63 14.95 -2.22
CA GLY A 234 -7.97 14.35 -2.20
C GLY A 234 -9.05 15.19 -2.86
N TRP A 235 -10.26 15.13 -2.33
CA TRP A 235 -11.40 15.92 -2.78
C TRP A 235 -11.97 16.79 -1.67
N GLY A 236 -12.52 17.95 -2.07
CA GLY A 236 -13.27 18.83 -1.17
C GLY A 236 -14.71 18.33 -0.91
N SER A 237 -15.37 18.97 0.02
CA SER A 237 -16.78 18.73 0.30
C SER A 237 -17.69 19.51 -0.64
N VAL A 238 -18.87 18.93 -0.93
CA VAL A 238 -19.97 19.57 -1.64
C VAL A 238 -20.92 20.15 -0.58
N PRO A 239 -21.30 21.45 -0.66
CA PRO A 239 -22.22 22.02 0.29
C PRO A 239 -23.61 21.34 0.25
N LEU A 240 -24.25 21.21 1.40
CA LEU A 240 -25.63 20.76 1.50
C LEU A 240 -26.57 21.82 0.89
N GLY A 241 -27.74 21.41 0.50
CA GLY A 241 -28.77 22.29 -0.05
C GLY A 241 -29.97 21.50 -0.55
N GLU A 242 -30.90 22.20 -1.16
CA GLU A 242 -32.08 21.60 -1.78
C GLU A 242 -31.73 20.63 -2.91
N ALA A 243 -32.67 19.76 -3.25
CA ALA A 243 -32.50 18.79 -4.32
C ALA A 243 -32.28 19.48 -5.67
N LEU A 244 -31.16 19.14 -6.32
CA LEU A 244 -30.77 19.69 -7.61
C LEU A 244 -31.19 18.73 -8.74
N LYS A 245 -32.05 19.20 -9.65
CA LYS A 245 -32.55 18.42 -10.78
C LYS A 245 -31.80 18.79 -12.07
N PRO A 246 -31.77 17.90 -13.07
CA PRO A 246 -31.21 18.19 -14.39
C PRO A 246 -31.71 19.52 -14.97
N GLY A 247 -30.79 20.29 -15.56
CA GLY A 247 -31.08 21.60 -16.17
C GLY A 247 -31.14 22.78 -15.20
N MET A 248 -31.15 22.56 -13.89
CA MET A 248 -31.16 23.65 -12.91
C MET A 248 -29.81 24.37 -12.86
N LYS A 249 -29.88 25.67 -12.53
CA LYS A 249 -28.69 26.48 -12.21
C LYS A 249 -28.48 26.56 -10.69
N ASP A 250 -27.30 26.21 -10.24
CA ASP A 250 -26.98 26.17 -8.81
C ASP A 250 -25.47 26.42 -8.58
N PRO A 251 -25.08 27.25 -7.60
CA PRO A 251 -23.67 27.58 -7.32
C PRO A 251 -22.85 26.38 -6.84
N ARG A 252 -23.47 25.26 -6.44
CA ARG A 252 -22.77 24.02 -6.04
C ARG A 252 -22.29 23.19 -7.24
N VAL A 253 -22.84 23.42 -8.45
CA VAL A 253 -22.51 22.63 -9.65
C VAL A 253 -21.01 22.54 -9.94
N PRO A 254 -20.23 23.63 -9.87
CA PRO A 254 -18.76 23.56 -10.06
C PRO A 254 -18.07 22.63 -9.07
N ALA A 255 -18.48 22.65 -7.80
CA ALA A 255 -17.92 21.78 -6.76
C ALA A 255 -18.27 20.31 -7.02
N ILE A 256 -19.53 20.03 -7.38
CA ILE A 256 -20.01 18.68 -7.74
C ILE A 256 -19.26 18.15 -8.95
N ARG A 257 -19.09 18.96 -9.99
CA ARG A 257 -18.32 18.59 -11.19
C ARG A 257 -16.87 18.28 -10.86
N THR A 258 -16.23 19.12 -10.05
CA THR A 258 -14.86 18.88 -9.59
C THR A 258 -14.75 17.56 -8.83
N ARG A 259 -15.70 17.28 -7.94
CA ARG A 259 -15.77 16.03 -7.19
C ARG A 259 -15.90 14.80 -8.10
N LEU A 260 -16.82 14.85 -9.08
CA LEU A 260 -17.06 13.73 -9.99
C LEU A 260 -16.03 13.62 -11.12
N LYS A 261 -15.32 14.70 -11.46
CA LYS A 261 -14.16 14.61 -12.36
C LYS A 261 -13.12 13.63 -11.84
N LEU A 262 -12.89 13.61 -10.54
CA LEU A 262 -11.89 12.73 -9.88
C LEU A 262 -12.30 11.25 -9.84
N SER A 263 -13.62 10.96 -9.78
CA SER A 263 -14.12 9.59 -9.62
C SER A 263 -14.82 9.04 -10.87
N ASP A 264 -15.38 9.89 -11.72
CA ASP A 264 -16.24 9.51 -12.85
C ASP A 264 -15.82 10.14 -14.18
N GLY A 265 -14.71 10.88 -14.17
CA GLY A 265 -14.10 11.41 -15.40
C GLY A 265 -14.94 12.46 -16.14
N VAL A 266 -15.85 13.15 -15.42
CA VAL A 266 -16.68 14.19 -16.06
C VAL A 266 -15.80 15.36 -16.55
N GLY A 267 -16.01 15.74 -17.81
CA GLY A 267 -15.29 16.86 -18.44
C GLY A 267 -15.76 18.25 -17.94
N PRO A 268 -15.10 19.31 -18.44
CA PRO A 268 -15.56 20.68 -18.19
C PRO A 268 -16.97 20.89 -18.76
N SER A 269 -17.73 21.81 -18.16
CA SER A 269 -19.03 22.22 -18.72
C SER A 269 -18.85 22.83 -20.11
N ARG A 270 -19.78 22.51 -21.01
CA ARG A 270 -19.87 23.13 -22.34
C ARG A 270 -20.88 24.30 -22.37
N VAL A 271 -21.48 24.55 -21.24
CA VAL A 271 -22.44 25.63 -20.99
C VAL A 271 -21.97 26.45 -19.78
N GLU A 272 -22.83 27.29 -19.24
CA GLU A 272 -22.48 28.01 -18.01
C GLU A 272 -22.05 27.04 -16.88
N PRO A 273 -21.02 27.37 -16.12
CA PRO A 273 -20.44 26.45 -15.11
C PRO A 273 -21.42 25.99 -14.02
N GLU A 274 -22.41 26.80 -13.71
CA GLU A 274 -23.43 26.54 -12.70
C GLU A 274 -24.63 25.74 -13.20
N ILE A 275 -24.73 25.46 -14.52
CA ILE A 275 -25.80 24.65 -15.06
C ILE A 275 -25.52 23.16 -14.86
N TYR A 276 -26.50 22.45 -14.31
CA TYR A 276 -26.47 21.00 -14.17
C TYR A 276 -26.78 20.34 -15.51
N ASP A 277 -25.77 20.28 -16.39
CA ASP A 277 -25.86 19.77 -17.76
C ASP A 277 -25.90 18.23 -17.84
N ASP A 278 -26.30 17.71 -19.02
CA ASP A 278 -26.49 16.28 -19.28
C ASP A 278 -25.22 15.47 -18.99
N ALA A 279 -24.02 15.98 -19.30
CA ALA A 279 -22.76 15.30 -19.04
C ALA A 279 -22.53 15.08 -17.54
N LEU A 280 -22.92 16.03 -16.71
CA LEU A 280 -22.86 15.92 -15.27
C LEU A 280 -23.97 15.01 -14.73
N VAL A 281 -25.19 15.04 -15.32
CA VAL A 281 -26.28 14.12 -14.99
C VAL A 281 -25.85 12.67 -15.16
N ASP A 282 -25.24 12.34 -16.28
CA ASP A 282 -24.72 10.98 -16.54
C ASP A 282 -23.65 10.56 -15.53
N ALA A 283 -22.76 11.47 -15.14
CA ALA A 283 -21.75 11.20 -14.11
C ALA A 283 -22.39 10.96 -12.74
N VAL A 284 -23.43 11.76 -12.39
CA VAL A 284 -24.19 11.58 -11.13
C VAL A 284 -24.91 10.23 -11.13
N LYS A 285 -25.56 9.83 -12.20
CA LYS A 285 -26.22 8.52 -12.31
C LYS A 285 -25.23 7.37 -12.13
N ARG A 286 -24.06 7.43 -12.77
CA ARG A 286 -23.00 6.44 -12.55
C ARG A 286 -22.51 6.42 -11.11
N PHE A 287 -22.34 7.60 -10.50
CA PHE A 287 -21.97 7.73 -9.11
C PHE A 287 -23.00 7.10 -8.18
N GLN A 288 -24.29 7.44 -8.36
CA GLN A 288 -25.41 6.91 -7.58
C GLN A 288 -25.46 5.38 -7.67
N ALA A 289 -25.43 4.80 -8.89
CA ALA A 289 -25.41 3.36 -9.12
C ALA A 289 -24.26 2.68 -8.33
N ARG A 290 -23.06 3.25 -8.40
CA ARG A 290 -21.89 2.72 -7.71
C ARG A 290 -21.98 2.83 -6.19
N GLN A 291 -22.74 3.80 -5.68
CA GLN A 291 -22.99 3.97 -4.24
C GLN A 291 -24.22 3.20 -3.74
N GLY A 292 -24.91 2.45 -4.60
CA GLY A 292 -26.14 1.75 -4.23
C GLY A 292 -27.32 2.69 -3.98
N LEU A 293 -27.28 3.90 -4.57
CA LEU A 293 -28.37 4.86 -4.55
C LEU A 293 -29.25 4.70 -5.81
N GLU A 294 -30.48 5.20 -5.76
CA GLU A 294 -31.32 5.32 -6.95
C GLU A 294 -30.62 6.19 -8.01
N SER A 295 -30.48 5.64 -9.23
CA SER A 295 -29.77 6.29 -10.33
C SER A 295 -30.66 7.24 -11.14
N ASP A 296 -31.36 8.12 -10.45
CA ASP A 296 -32.31 9.07 -11.04
C ASP A 296 -31.67 10.35 -11.61
N GLY A 297 -30.42 10.61 -11.20
CA GLY A 297 -29.71 11.84 -11.56
C GLY A 297 -30.12 13.05 -10.72
N VAL A 298 -30.96 12.90 -9.69
CA VAL A 298 -31.27 13.98 -8.76
C VAL A 298 -30.26 14.03 -7.64
N ILE A 299 -29.67 15.19 -7.42
CA ILE A 299 -28.66 15.36 -6.33
C ILE A 299 -29.39 15.77 -5.06
N GLY A 300 -29.94 14.79 -4.36
CA GLY A 300 -30.55 14.97 -3.04
C GLY A 300 -29.54 14.84 -1.89
N ALA A 301 -30.05 14.91 -0.66
CA ALA A 301 -29.23 14.82 0.56
C ALA A 301 -28.37 13.54 0.62
N SER A 302 -28.93 12.38 0.29
CA SER A 302 -28.23 11.09 0.28
C SER A 302 -27.06 11.08 -0.71
N THR A 303 -27.25 11.67 -1.90
CA THR A 303 -26.20 11.80 -2.92
C THR A 303 -25.07 12.70 -2.43
N ILE A 304 -25.38 13.84 -1.79
CA ILE A 304 -24.35 14.74 -1.25
C ILE A 304 -23.62 14.10 -0.09
N VAL A 305 -24.31 13.40 0.82
CA VAL A 305 -23.67 12.65 1.91
C VAL A 305 -22.70 11.62 1.35
N ALA A 306 -23.10 10.87 0.33
CA ALA A 306 -22.22 9.90 -0.33
C ALA A 306 -20.99 10.55 -1.02
N MET A 307 -21.16 11.74 -1.64
CA MET A 307 -20.07 12.51 -2.23
C MET A 307 -19.08 13.01 -1.17
N ASN A 308 -19.57 13.34 0.01
CA ASN A 308 -18.81 13.94 1.10
C ASN A 308 -18.11 12.91 2.01
N VAL A 309 -18.29 11.60 1.77
CA VAL A 309 -17.49 10.60 2.48
C VAL A 309 -16.00 10.90 2.26
N PRO A 310 -15.23 11.10 3.34
CA PRO A 310 -13.80 11.40 3.23
C PRO A 310 -13.03 10.37 2.41
N LEU A 311 -12.04 10.85 1.64
CA LEU A 311 -11.19 9.97 0.82
C LEU A 311 -10.53 8.88 1.67
N GLN A 312 -10.08 9.22 2.88
CA GLN A 312 -9.43 8.28 3.79
C GLN A 312 -10.38 7.13 4.21
N GLU A 313 -11.66 7.42 4.43
CA GLU A 313 -12.63 6.37 4.74
C GLU A 313 -12.87 5.42 3.55
N ARG A 314 -12.84 5.95 2.32
CA ARG A 314 -12.89 5.09 1.12
C ARG A 314 -11.67 4.19 1.01
N ILE A 315 -10.47 4.73 1.26
CA ILE A 315 -9.23 3.96 1.28
C ILE A 315 -9.33 2.85 2.34
N GLN A 316 -9.76 3.16 3.56
CA GLN A 316 -9.93 2.16 4.62
C GLN A 316 -10.95 1.08 4.24
N SER A 317 -12.04 1.45 3.61
CA SER A 317 -13.05 0.49 3.14
C SER A 317 -12.48 -0.48 2.09
N ILE A 318 -11.63 0.01 1.18
CA ILE A 318 -10.94 -0.83 0.19
C ILE A 318 -9.95 -1.78 0.89
N ILE A 319 -9.13 -1.26 1.81
CA ILE A 319 -8.16 -2.05 2.58
C ILE A 319 -8.86 -3.18 3.35
N MET A 320 -9.98 -2.87 4.02
CA MET A 320 -10.76 -3.88 4.74
C MET A 320 -11.39 -4.92 3.78
N ALA A 321 -11.82 -4.51 2.60
CA ALA A 321 -12.33 -5.44 1.61
C ALA A 321 -11.23 -6.37 1.08
N MET A 322 -10.02 -5.85 0.84
CA MET A 322 -8.86 -6.65 0.46
C MET A 322 -8.48 -7.64 1.56
N GLU A 323 -8.48 -7.21 2.82
CA GLU A 323 -8.21 -8.09 3.96
C GLU A 323 -9.21 -9.25 4.04
N ARG A 324 -10.51 -8.97 3.90
CA ARG A 324 -11.54 -10.02 3.89
C ARG A 324 -11.39 -11.01 2.75
N LEU A 325 -10.93 -10.56 1.58
CA LEU A 325 -10.66 -11.46 0.45
C LEU A 325 -9.46 -12.40 0.71
N ARG A 326 -8.49 -11.98 1.55
CA ARG A 326 -7.38 -12.86 1.98
C ARG A 326 -7.85 -13.99 2.89
N TRP A 327 -8.92 -13.78 3.65
CA TRP A 327 -9.49 -14.82 4.51
C TRP A 327 -10.26 -15.88 3.74
N MET A 328 -10.75 -15.55 2.54
CA MET A 328 -11.53 -16.48 1.73
C MET A 328 -10.68 -17.67 1.27
N PRO A 329 -11.26 -18.87 1.21
CA PRO A 329 -10.62 -20.01 0.55
C PRO A 329 -10.19 -19.66 -0.88
N GLU A 330 -9.08 -20.19 -1.33
CA GLU A 330 -8.62 -20.00 -2.72
C GLU A 330 -9.52 -20.69 -3.72
N ASP A 331 -10.03 -21.87 -3.34
CA ASP A 331 -10.98 -22.64 -4.10
C ASP A 331 -12.32 -22.69 -3.35
N LEU A 332 -13.35 -22.15 -3.95
CA LEU A 332 -14.73 -22.22 -3.47
C LEU A 332 -15.48 -23.42 -4.06
N GLY A 333 -14.79 -24.27 -4.83
CA GLY A 333 -15.39 -25.37 -5.56
C GLY A 333 -16.03 -24.92 -6.88
N GLN A 334 -16.53 -25.91 -7.64
CA GLN A 334 -17.16 -25.66 -8.93
C GLN A 334 -18.54 -25.00 -8.80
N GLN A 335 -19.23 -25.25 -7.70
CA GLN A 335 -20.58 -24.72 -7.46
C GLN A 335 -20.64 -24.10 -6.06
N TYR A 336 -21.06 -22.83 -6.01
CA TYR A 336 -21.28 -22.12 -4.77
C TYR A 336 -22.31 -21.00 -4.94
N VAL A 337 -22.81 -20.50 -3.82
CA VAL A 337 -23.75 -19.37 -3.76
C VAL A 337 -23.08 -18.20 -3.07
N ILE A 338 -23.16 -17.03 -3.71
CA ILE A 338 -22.77 -15.76 -3.09
C ILE A 338 -24.03 -15.02 -2.69
N VAL A 339 -24.11 -14.64 -1.42
CA VAL A 339 -25.18 -13.78 -0.89
C VAL A 339 -24.59 -12.44 -0.52
N ASN A 340 -25.03 -11.39 -1.20
CA ASN A 340 -24.69 -10.01 -0.84
C ASN A 340 -25.85 -9.42 0.00
N ILE A 341 -25.76 -9.56 1.31
CA ILE A 341 -26.80 -9.13 2.23
C ILE A 341 -27.07 -7.62 2.10
N ALA A 342 -26.03 -6.80 1.93
CA ALA A 342 -26.17 -5.35 1.81
C ALA A 342 -26.83 -4.90 0.51
N GLY A 343 -26.69 -5.67 -0.56
CA GLY A 343 -27.27 -5.41 -1.87
C GLY A 343 -28.53 -6.21 -2.17
N PHE A 344 -28.99 -7.05 -1.22
CA PHE A 344 -30.12 -7.98 -1.42
C PHE A 344 -29.98 -8.82 -2.69
N ASP A 345 -28.74 -9.26 -2.99
CA ASP A 345 -28.40 -9.97 -4.21
C ASP A 345 -27.87 -11.37 -3.87
N LEU A 346 -28.39 -12.39 -4.57
CA LEU A 346 -27.96 -13.77 -4.45
C LEU A 346 -27.55 -14.25 -5.83
N ARG A 347 -26.39 -14.89 -5.93
CA ARG A 347 -25.87 -15.46 -7.19
C ARG A 347 -25.42 -16.87 -6.97
N ARG A 348 -25.90 -17.78 -7.80
CA ARG A 348 -25.36 -19.12 -7.94
C ARG A 348 -24.23 -19.09 -8.96
N ILE A 349 -23.08 -19.64 -8.59
CA ILE A 349 -21.94 -19.79 -9.49
C ILE A 349 -21.74 -21.26 -9.81
N ASN A 350 -21.58 -21.57 -11.09
CA ASN A 350 -21.28 -22.92 -11.57
C ASN A 350 -20.19 -22.83 -12.65
N GLY A 351 -19.04 -23.48 -12.38
CA GLY A 351 -17.89 -23.44 -13.28
C GLY A 351 -17.41 -22.02 -13.60
N GLY A 352 -17.53 -21.08 -12.65
CA GLY A 352 -17.17 -19.66 -12.82
C GLY A 352 -18.24 -18.79 -13.50
N ASN A 353 -19.33 -19.38 -14.00
CA ASN A 353 -20.45 -18.63 -14.60
C ASN A 353 -21.53 -18.34 -13.57
N VAL A 354 -22.17 -17.18 -13.69
CA VAL A 354 -23.36 -16.84 -12.90
C VAL A 354 -24.55 -17.55 -13.52
N GLU A 355 -25.22 -18.39 -12.75
CA GLU A 355 -26.54 -18.94 -13.08
C GLU A 355 -27.58 -18.13 -12.31
N GLU A 356 -28.67 -17.78 -13.00
CA GLU A 356 -29.79 -17.08 -12.37
C GLU A 356 -30.55 -17.96 -11.37
#